data_7118c82a3f951ea44c57330b98bf7785
#
_entry.id   7118c82a3f951ea44c57330b98bf7785
#
_cell.length_a   1.000
_cell.length_b   1.000
_cell.length_c   1.000
_cell.angle_alpha   90.00
_cell.angle_beta   90.00
_cell.angle_gamma   90.00
#
_symmetry.space_group_name_H-M   'P 1'
#
loop_
_entity.id
_entity.type
_entity.pdbx_description
1 polymer ?
#
loop_
_entity_poly.entity_id
_entity_poly.type
_entity_poly.pdbx_seq_one_letter_code
_entity_poly.pdbx_strand_id
1 'polypeptide(L)'
;MSRASSLAILLALAGSARAEDREPMNEQPVLAPVEKPVLGPIDPRAQLAGQLADEAKTIDKTIGTVSGKLAEADHMRLERLRAAYRLLRAPPRSSATAAERMAAARRRAAARLLVDRDAAERSLLTDETQHLKDAQVRTAGDVQKVATITLPVDLSRPVKGTVARKFGTLVHERSAALLSRRGIDLEVETRANVAAMADGTVRYAGPIRGLDEGVIIDHGDYYTVIAKLDDLVVPVGAPIHRGDRIGHAARYRVYVEVRVKLGAGGLPIDPEPLFEKPKKKPR
;
A
#
# COMPACT_ATOMS: atom_id res chain seq x y z
N MET A 1 -61.87 -13.49 -9.45
CA MET A 1 -62.29 -12.28 -10.18
C MET A 1 -61.05 -11.41 -10.29
N SER A 2 -60.30 -11.57 -11.40
CA SER A 2 -60.33 -10.81 -12.65
C SER A 2 -59.96 -9.34 -12.40
N ARG A 3 -58.83 -8.82 -12.88
CA ARG A 3 -58.39 -8.40 -14.24
C ARG A 3 -56.96 -7.85 -14.09
N ALA A 4 -55.93 -8.24 -14.77
CA ALA A 4 -55.64 -8.18 -16.20
C ALA A 4 -55.71 -6.80 -16.85
N SER A 5 -54.68 -6.48 -17.53
CA SER A 5 -54.54 -5.56 -18.70
C SER A 5 -53.54 -4.41 -18.44
N SER A 6 -52.65 -3.98 -19.31
CA SER A 6 -52.39 -4.23 -20.74
C SER A 6 -51.03 -3.61 -21.05
N LEU A 7 -50.16 -4.27 -21.64
CA LEU A 7 -49.59 -4.24 -22.98
C LEU A 7 -49.79 -2.92 -23.76
N ALA A 8 -48.71 -2.22 -24.06
CA ALA A 8 -48.64 -1.31 -25.19
C ALA A 8 -47.33 -1.52 -25.96
N ILE A 9 -47.52 -2.12 -27.11
CA ILE A 9 -46.63 -2.24 -28.26
C ILE A 9 -46.52 -0.85 -28.90
N LEU A 10 -45.30 -0.41 -29.21
CA LEU A 10 -45.10 0.67 -30.17
C LEU A 10 -44.05 0.29 -31.19
N LEU A 11 -44.53 0.30 -32.40
CA LEU A 11 -43.94 -0.08 -33.67
C LEU A 11 -42.69 0.72 -34.06
N ALA A 12 -41.89 0.05 -34.83
CA ALA A 12 -40.78 0.53 -35.61
C ALA A 12 -41.14 1.71 -36.54
N LEU A 13 -40.21 2.66 -36.61
CA LEU A 13 -40.05 3.53 -37.76
C LEU A 13 -38.59 3.41 -38.21
N ALA A 14 -38.41 2.74 -39.31
CA ALA A 14 -37.22 2.73 -40.11
C ALA A 14 -36.97 4.15 -40.63
N GLY A 15 -36.04 4.86 -40.02
CA GLY A 15 -35.46 6.09 -40.53
C GLY A 15 -34.08 5.78 -41.11
N SER A 16 -33.98 5.85 -42.42
CA SER A 16 -32.69 5.85 -43.17
C SER A 16 -31.83 6.99 -42.68
N ALA A 17 -30.89 6.69 -41.78
CA ALA A 17 -29.85 7.65 -41.40
C ALA A 17 -28.80 7.66 -42.50
N ARG A 18 -28.74 8.79 -43.17
CA ARG A 18 -27.69 9.30 -44.02
C ARG A 18 -26.34 9.10 -43.34
N ALA A 19 -25.34 8.66 -44.11
CA ALA A 19 -23.95 8.71 -43.70
C ALA A 19 -23.58 10.18 -43.47
N GLU A 20 -23.63 10.61 -42.24
CA GLU A 20 -23.01 11.87 -41.82
C GLU A 20 -21.51 11.62 -41.63
N ASP A 21 -20.79 12.52 -42.23
CA ASP A 21 -19.33 12.64 -42.18
C ASP A 21 -18.83 12.43 -40.76
N ARG A 22 -18.04 11.37 -40.56
CA ARG A 22 -17.22 11.25 -39.35
C ARG A 22 -16.19 12.37 -39.43
N GLU A 23 -16.39 13.38 -38.59
CA GLU A 23 -15.31 14.33 -38.29
C GLU A 23 -14.04 13.53 -37.95
N PRO A 24 -12.87 13.92 -38.44
CA PRO A 24 -11.62 13.27 -38.10
C PRO A 24 -11.47 13.34 -36.57
N MET A 25 -11.34 12.18 -35.92
CA MET A 25 -11.04 12.08 -34.51
C MET A 25 -9.87 13.02 -34.22
N ASN A 26 -10.20 14.04 -33.44
CA ASN A 26 -9.30 15.03 -32.91
C ASN A 26 -8.01 14.36 -32.45
N GLU A 27 -6.91 14.59 -33.17
CA GLU A 27 -5.58 14.15 -32.77
C GLU A 27 -5.36 14.66 -31.35
N GLN A 28 -5.35 13.75 -30.40
CA GLN A 28 -5.00 14.09 -29.02
C GLN A 28 -3.65 14.81 -29.07
N PRO A 29 -3.51 15.94 -28.40
CA PRO A 29 -2.25 16.65 -28.41
C PRO A 29 -1.16 15.69 -27.96
N VAL A 30 -0.18 15.46 -28.82
CA VAL A 30 1.03 14.72 -28.49
C VAL A 30 1.64 15.45 -27.30
N LEU A 31 1.43 14.90 -26.11
CA LEU A 31 2.05 15.42 -24.90
C LEU A 31 3.55 15.45 -25.18
N ALA A 32 4.13 16.64 -25.12
CA ALA A 32 5.56 16.83 -25.27
C ALA A 32 6.28 15.80 -24.35
N PRO A 33 7.38 15.17 -24.79
CA PRO A 33 8.10 14.23 -23.97
C PRO A 33 8.43 14.93 -22.66
N VAL A 34 7.84 14.43 -21.57
CA VAL A 34 8.17 14.89 -20.22
C VAL A 34 9.66 14.65 -20.07
N GLU A 35 10.45 15.71 -20.01
CA GLU A 35 11.87 15.62 -19.72
C GLU A 35 12.01 14.79 -18.44
N LYS A 36 12.61 13.61 -18.57
CA LYS A 36 12.88 12.75 -17.42
C LYS A 36 13.78 13.60 -16.50
N PRO A 37 13.35 13.90 -15.27
CA PRO A 37 14.25 14.59 -14.37
C PRO A 37 15.53 13.76 -14.30
N VAL A 38 16.65 14.35 -14.68
CA VAL A 38 17.97 13.76 -14.48
C VAL A 38 18.23 13.85 -12.97
N LEU A 39 17.65 12.89 -12.24
CA LEU A 39 17.96 12.69 -10.85
C LEU A 39 19.39 12.15 -10.82
N GLY A 40 20.33 13.02 -10.44
CA GLY A 40 21.65 12.59 -10.01
C GLY A 40 21.54 11.52 -8.90
N PRO A 41 22.63 10.85 -8.53
CA PRO A 41 22.59 9.84 -7.47
C PRO A 41 22.01 10.48 -6.21
N ILE A 42 20.77 10.08 -5.85
CA ILE A 42 20.09 10.58 -4.67
C ILE A 42 20.80 9.97 -3.46
N ASP A 43 21.22 10.82 -2.53
CA ASP A 43 21.73 10.36 -1.24
C ASP A 43 20.66 9.46 -0.58
N PRO A 44 20.97 8.19 -0.28
CA PRO A 44 20.02 7.27 0.33
C PRO A 44 19.39 7.81 1.63
N ARG A 45 20.15 8.62 2.40
CA ARG A 45 19.63 9.25 3.63
C ARG A 45 18.59 10.33 3.32
N ALA A 46 18.84 11.15 2.32
CA ALA A 46 17.87 12.15 1.87
C ALA A 46 16.58 11.49 1.33
N GLN A 47 16.73 10.37 0.64
CA GLN A 47 15.59 9.57 0.16
C GLN A 47 14.76 9.00 1.31
N LEU A 48 15.41 8.42 2.34
CA LEU A 48 14.73 7.89 3.53
C LEU A 48 14.02 9.00 4.30
N ALA A 49 14.68 10.14 4.49
CA ALA A 49 14.08 11.30 5.15
C ALA A 49 12.84 11.81 4.39
N GLY A 50 12.90 11.84 3.06
CA GLY A 50 11.75 12.22 2.22
C GLY A 50 10.57 11.24 2.37
N GLN A 51 10.83 9.95 2.32
CA GLN A 51 9.79 8.91 2.49
C GLN A 51 9.13 8.99 3.87
N LEU A 52 9.91 9.16 4.94
CA LEU A 52 9.37 9.32 6.30
C LEU A 52 8.58 10.62 6.46
N ALA A 53 9.01 11.71 5.83
CA ALA A 53 8.26 12.96 5.83
C ALA A 53 6.91 12.84 5.14
N ASP A 54 6.83 12.09 4.03
CA ASP A 54 5.58 11.84 3.33
C ASP A 54 4.66 10.88 4.11
N GLU A 55 5.22 9.88 4.78
CA GLU A 55 4.48 9.00 5.70
C GLU A 55 3.92 9.82 6.88
N ALA A 56 4.71 10.67 7.51
CA ALA A 56 4.27 11.55 8.60
C ALA A 56 3.11 12.46 8.17
N LYS A 57 3.21 13.12 7.00
CA LYS A 57 2.12 13.94 6.45
C LYS A 57 0.84 13.13 6.22
N THR A 58 0.98 11.89 5.75
CA THR A 58 -0.17 11.02 5.53
C THR A 58 -0.84 10.64 6.83
N ILE A 59 -0.07 10.31 7.87
CA ILE A 59 -0.55 10.02 9.22
C ILE A 59 -1.27 11.24 9.80
N ASP A 60 -0.67 12.43 9.73
CA ASP A 60 -1.26 13.66 10.24
C ASP A 60 -2.60 13.99 9.57
N LYS A 61 -2.67 13.86 8.25
CA LYS A 61 -3.92 14.04 7.49
C LYS A 61 -4.99 13.03 7.92
N THR A 62 -4.59 11.77 8.14
CA THR A 62 -5.53 10.72 8.56
C THR A 62 -6.02 10.96 9.97
N ILE A 63 -5.15 11.37 10.91
CA ILE A 63 -5.53 11.77 12.28
C ILE A 63 -6.56 12.91 12.22
N GLY A 64 -6.32 13.94 11.41
CA GLY A 64 -7.28 15.03 11.23
C GLY A 64 -8.65 14.55 10.74
N THR A 65 -8.67 13.64 9.78
CA THR A 65 -9.91 13.08 9.24
C THR A 65 -10.66 12.23 10.27
N VAL A 66 -9.96 11.34 10.99
CA VAL A 66 -10.58 10.46 11.99
C VAL A 66 -11.04 11.26 13.21
N SER A 67 -10.25 12.25 13.64
CA SER A 67 -10.65 13.16 14.73
C SER A 67 -11.90 13.98 14.38
N GLY A 68 -12.04 14.43 13.13
CA GLY A 68 -13.25 15.09 12.64
C GLY A 68 -14.47 14.18 12.70
N LYS A 69 -14.34 12.93 12.23
CA LYS A 69 -15.41 11.91 12.32
C LYS A 69 -15.79 11.60 13.77
N LEU A 70 -14.81 11.51 14.67
CA LEU A 70 -15.04 11.28 16.08
C LEU A 70 -15.83 12.44 16.72
N ALA A 71 -15.47 13.69 16.42
CA ALA A 71 -16.19 14.86 16.90
C ALA A 71 -17.64 14.92 16.40
N GLU A 72 -17.86 14.59 15.13
CA GLU A 72 -19.21 14.48 14.54
C GLU A 72 -20.02 13.36 15.19
N ALA A 73 -19.43 12.18 15.36
CA ALA A 73 -20.06 11.05 16.04
C ALA A 73 -20.42 11.38 17.48
N ASP A 74 -19.56 12.09 18.23
CA ASP A 74 -19.83 12.54 19.60
C ASP A 74 -20.98 13.56 19.66
N HIS A 75 -21.03 14.50 18.71
CA HIS A 75 -22.13 15.45 18.61
C HIS A 75 -23.49 14.74 18.37
N MET A 76 -23.56 13.90 17.35
CA MET A 76 -24.75 13.14 17.02
C MET A 76 -25.17 12.17 18.15
N ARG A 77 -24.21 11.58 18.84
CA ARG A 77 -24.45 10.70 19.98
C ARG A 77 -25.13 11.45 21.14
N LEU A 78 -24.66 12.65 21.47
CA LEU A 78 -25.26 13.44 22.54
C LEU A 78 -26.75 13.77 22.26
N GLU A 79 -27.08 14.11 21.03
CA GLU A 79 -28.47 14.35 20.62
C GLU A 79 -29.33 13.08 20.73
N ARG A 80 -28.84 11.95 20.22
CA ARG A 80 -29.50 10.64 20.28
C ARG A 80 -29.68 10.16 21.72
N LEU A 81 -28.65 10.32 22.58
CA LEU A 81 -28.72 9.97 23.99
C LEU A 81 -29.80 10.77 24.71
N ARG A 82 -29.92 12.09 24.45
CA ARG A 82 -30.99 12.91 25.02
C ARG A 82 -32.38 12.45 24.58
N ALA A 83 -32.52 12.11 23.30
CA ALA A 83 -33.79 11.60 22.77
C ALA A 83 -34.12 10.19 23.32
N ALA A 84 -33.13 9.29 23.36
CA ALA A 84 -33.27 7.94 23.92
C ALA A 84 -33.64 7.99 25.42
N TYR A 85 -32.99 8.84 26.18
CA TYR A 85 -33.27 9.02 27.62
C TYR A 85 -34.71 9.41 27.87
N ARG A 86 -35.28 10.34 27.08
CA ARG A 86 -36.70 10.72 27.19
C ARG A 86 -37.64 9.53 26.88
N LEU A 87 -37.31 8.73 25.88
CA LEU A 87 -38.12 7.55 25.50
C LEU A 87 -38.04 6.43 26.54
N LEU A 88 -36.86 6.19 27.09
CA LEU A 88 -36.63 5.11 28.05
C LEU A 88 -37.26 5.43 29.42
N ARG A 89 -37.30 6.70 29.81
CA ARG A 89 -37.79 7.16 31.11
C ARG A 89 -39.26 7.53 31.12
N ALA A 90 -39.88 7.65 29.94
CA ALA A 90 -41.33 7.97 29.86
C ALA A 90 -42.15 6.88 30.56
N PRO A 91 -42.97 7.24 31.54
CA PRO A 91 -43.84 6.26 32.22
C PRO A 91 -44.88 5.69 31.20
N PRO A 92 -45.25 4.41 31.32
CA PRO A 92 -46.33 3.86 30.52
C PRO A 92 -47.63 4.57 30.85
N ARG A 93 -48.40 4.97 29.83
CA ARG A 93 -49.74 5.54 30.03
C ARG A 93 -50.65 4.43 30.56
N SER A 94 -51.34 4.66 31.66
CA SER A 94 -52.24 3.67 32.29
C SER A 94 -53.39 3.25 31.40
N SER A 95 -53.84 4.13 30.49
CA SER A 95 -54.95 3.90 29.53
C SER A 95 -54.49 3.35 28.15
N ALA A 96 -53.20 2.98 28.00
CA ALA A 96 -52.67 2.54 26.71
C ALA A 96 -53.22 1.15 26.30
N THR A 97 -53.61 1.01 25.04
CA THR A 97 -53.98 -0.27 24.42
C THR A 97 -52.80 -1.23 24.32
N ALA A 98 -53.02 -2.51 24.11
CA ALA A 98 -51.97 -3.50 23.90
C ALA A 98 -51.10 -3.14 22.69
N ALA A 99 -51.66 -2.64 21.61
CA ALA A 99 -50.95 -2.20 20.42
C ALA A 99 -50.01 -1.02 20.72
N GLU A 100 -50.46 -0.03 21.50
CA GLU A 100 -49.62 1.12 21.89
C GLU A 100 -48.51 0.73 22.82
N ARG A 101 -48.73 -0.22 23.75
CA ARG A 101 -47.68 -0.77 24.61
C ARG A 101 -46.61 -1.49 23.80
N MET A 102 -47.02 -2.30 22.83
CA MET A 102 -46.06 -2.98 21.94
C MET A 102 -45.27 -1.98 21.07
N ALA A 103 -45.91 -0.96 20.53
CA ALA A 103 -45.23 0.09 19.78
C ALA A 103 -44.25 0.86 20.64
N ALA A 104 -44.57 1.17 21.90
CA ALA A 104 -43.68 1.81 22.85
C ALA A 104 -42.45 0.90 23.21
N ALA A 105 -42.70 -0.41 23.40
CA ALA A 105 -41.63 -1.38 23.64
C ALA A 105 -40.65 -1.47 22.45
N ARG A 106 -41.16 -1.53 21.21
CA ARG A 106 -40.35 -1.53 20.00
C ARG A 106 -39.51 -0.26 19.89
N ARG A 107 -40.09 0.92 20.14
CA ARG A 107 -39.31 2.20 20.13
C ARG A 107 -38.19 2.22 21.17
N ARG A 108 -38.45 1.72 22.39
CA ARG A 108 -37.45 1.61 23.45
C ARG A 108 -36.31 0.65 23.06
N ALA A 109 -36.64 -0.51 22.47
CA ALA A 109 -35.66 -1.46 21.98
C ALA A 109 -34.81 -0.85 20.86
N ALA A 110 -35.43 -0.18 19.90
CA ALA A 110 -34.69 0.53 18.83
C ALA A 110 -33.78 1.64 19.38
N ALA A 111 -34.25 2.41 20.38
CA ALA A 111 -33.44 3.44 21.03
C ALA A 111 -32.21 2.85 21.73
N ARG A 112 -32.32 1.69 22.40
CA ARG A 112 -31.18 0.98 23.00
C ARG A 112 -30.16 0.54 21.94
N LEU A 113 -30.63 -0.11 20.87
CA LEU A 113 -29.77 -0.55 19.78
C LEU A 113 -29.00 0.60 19.12
N LEU A 114 -29.62 1.76 18.95
CA LEU A 114 -28.93 2.95 18.42
C LEU A 114 -27.85 3.46 19.38
N VAL A 115 -28.14 3.50 20.69
CA VAL A 115 -27.15 3.92 21.68
C VAL A 115 -25.96 2.97 21.74
N ASP A 116 -26.23 1.66 21.69
CA ASP A 116 -25.17 0.64 21.70
C ASP A 116 -24.32 0.72 20.42
N ARG A 117 -24.94 0.93 19.27
CA ARG A 117 -24.24 1.15 18.00
C ARG A 117 -23.36 2.40 18.04
N ASP A 118 -23.89 3.53 18.49
CA ASP A 118 -23.14 4.78 18.61
C ASP A 118 -21.94 4.62 19.58
N ALA A 119 -22.10 3.83 20.65
CA ALA A 119 -21.01 3.53 21.57
C ALA A 119 -19.92 2.67 20.92
N ALA A 120 -20.29 1.65 20.15
CA ALA A 120 -19.36 0.79 19.42
C ALA A 120 -18.60 1.59 18.33
N GLU A 121 -19.30 2.41 17.55
CA GLU A 121 -18.68 3.26 16.52
C GLU A 121 -17.67 4.23 17.14
N ARG A 122 -18.01 4.87 18.27
CA ARG A 122 -17.09 5.73 19.00
C ARG A 122 -15.84 5.00 19.48
N SER A 123 -16.01 3.79 20.02
CA SER A 123 -14.88 2.96 20.46
C SER A 123 -13.91 2.68 19.29
N LEU A 124 -14.44 2.24 18.15
CA LEU A 124 -13.63 1.98 16.96
C LEU A 124 -12.85 3.21 16.50
N LEU A 125 -13.50 4.39 16.44
CA LEU A 125 -12.81 5.63 16.04
C LEU A 125 -11.76 6.08 17.08
N THR A 126 -11.99 5.82 18.36
CA THR A 126 -11.04 6.11 19.43
C THR A 126 -9.82 5.21 19.31
N ASP A 127 -10.03 3.91 19.10
CA ASP A 127 -8.96 2.93 18.95
C ASP A 127 -8.13 3.23 17.69
N GLU A 128 -8.78 3.56 16.57
CA GLU A 128 -8.10 3.99 15.34
C GLU A 128 -7.26 5.25 15.57
N THR A 129 -7.80 6.24 16.28
CA THR A 129 -7.07 7.47 16.63
C THR A 129 -5.84 7.15 17.47
N GLN A 130 -5.93 6.23 18.42
CA GLN A 130 -4.80 5.83 19.26
C GLN A 130 -3.74 5.11 18.42
N HIS A 131 -4.12 4.18 17.57
CA HIS A 131 -3.19 3.49 16.66
C HIS A 131 -2.45 4.46 15.74
N LEU A 132 -3.13 5.49 15.23
CA LEU A 132 -2.50 6.51 14.37
C LEU A 132 -1.52 7.37 15.17
N LYS A 133 -1.83 7.75 16.42
CA LYS A 133 -0.90 8.48 17.31
C LYS A 133 0.34 7.65 17.63
N ASP A 134 0.16 6.36 17.89
CA ASP A 134 1.28 5.46 18.13
C ASP A 134 2.15 5.30 16.86
N ALA A 135 1.54 5.30 15.67
CA ALA A 135 2.26 5.32 14.41
C ALA A 135 3.04 6.64 14.23
N GLN A 136 2.44 7.78 14.54
CA GLN A 136 3.09 9.10 14.49
C GLN A 136 4.35 9.15 15.38
N VAL A 137 4.24 8.65 16.62
CA VAL A 137 5.38 8.58 17.54
C VAL A 137 6.49 7.67 16.99
N ARG A 138 6.14 6.51 16.41
CA ARG A 138 7.12 5.62 15.78
C ARG A 138 7.81 6.29 14.60
N THR A 139 7.05 6.90 13.68
CA THR A 139 7.61 7.61 12.52
C THR A 139 8.53 8.74 12.95
N ALA A 140 8.17 9.53 13.98
CA ALA A 140 9.04 10.57 14.53
C ALA A 140 10.35 10.00 15.10
N GLY A 141 10.30 8.86 15.79
CA GLY A 141 11.49 8.14 16.26
C GLY A 141 12.36 7.64 15.11
N ASP A 142 11.75 7.17 14.04
CA ASP A 142 12.46 6.67 12.86
C ASP A 142 13.13 7.80 12.07
N VAL A 143 12.53 8.98 12.00
CA VAL A 143 13.18 10.19 11.45
C VAL A 143 14.49 10.49 12.17
N GLN A 144 14.52 10.38 13.51
CA GLN A 144 15.74 10.60 14.29
C GLN A 144 16.81 9.52 14.00
N LYS A 145 16.40 8.26 13.77
CA LYS A 145 17.31 7.15 13.45
C LYS A 145 17.95 7.28 12.08
N VAL A 146 17.36 7.99 11.11
CA VAL A 146 17.94 8.16 9.76
C VAL A 146 19.38 8.70 9.82
N ALA A 147 19.68 9.58 10.78
CA ALA A 147 21.01 10.14 10.94
C ALA A 147 22.05 9.11 11.43
N THR A 148 21.62 8.15 12.25
CA THR A 148 22.51 7.22 12.97
C THR A 148 22.55 5.81 12.39
N ILE A 149 21.53 5.44 11.56
CA ILE A 149 21.44 4.09 11.00
C ILE A 149 22.62 3.78 10.07
N THR A 150 23.14 2.57 10.15
CA THR A 150 24.17 2.09 9.26
C THR A 150 23.55 1.73 7.91
N LEU A 151 23.86 2.51 6.87
CA LEU A 151 23.44 2.18 5.51
C LEU A 151 24.36 1.12 4.91
N PRO A 152 23.82 0.20 4.09
CA PRO A 152 24.65 -0.76 3.38
C PRO A 152 25.58 -0.04 2.40
N VAL A 153 26.82 -0.48 2.36
CA VAL A 153 27.85 -0.01 1.42
C VAL A 153 28.54 -1.21 0.81
N ASP A 154 29.08 -1.05 -0.38
CA ASP A 154 29.88 -2.07 -1.07
C ASP A 154 29.21 -3.45 -1.15
N LEU A 155 27.90 -3.48 -1.44
CA LEU A 155 27.19 -4.74 -1.65
C LEU A 155 27.70 -5.43 -2.92
N SER A 156 27.95 -6.75 -2.84
CA SER A 156 28.29 -7.50 -4.05
C SER A 156 27.06 -7.61 -4.95
N ARG A 157 27.27 -7.55 -6.27
CA ARG A 157 26.17 -7.82 -7.19
C ARG A 157 25.76 -9.29 -7.08
N PRO A 158 24.47 -9.59 -6.91
CA PRO A 158 24.01 -10.95 -6.72
C PRO A 158 24.20 -11.81 -7.99
N VAL A 159 24.27 -11.18 -9.14
CA VAL A 159 24.45 -11.82 -10.44
C VAL A 159 25.13 -10.87 -11.43
N LYS A 160 25.88 -11.41 -12.38
CA LYS A 160 26.42 -10.62 -13.50
C LYS A 160 25.29 -10.25 -14.45
N GLY A 161 25.13 -8.95 -14.72
CA GLY A 161 24.05 -8.47 -15.60
C GLY A 161 23.98 -6.94 -15.65
N THR A 162 23.07 -6.43 -16.47
CA THR A 162 22.81 -5.00 -16.65
C THR A 162 21.49 -4.61 -15.98
N VAL A 163 21.36 -3.35 -15.56
CA VAL A 163 20.10 -2.86 -14.97
C VAL A 163 19.10 -2.65 -16.09
N ALA A 164 18.09 -3.54 -16.16
CA ALA A 164 17.00 -3.44 -17.13
C ALA A 164 15.88 -2.50 -16.67
N ARG A 165 15.65 -2.44 -15.36
CA ARG A 165 14.65 -1.56 -14.77
C ARG A 165 15.18 -0.91 -13.51
N LYS A 166 15.10 0.42 -13.47
CA LYS A 166 15.61 1.23 -12.36
C LYS A 166 14.62 1.34 -11.22
N PHE A 167 15.13 1.66 -10.05
CA PHE A 167 14.40 2.04 -8.86
C PHE A 167 13.66 3.37 -9.05
N GLY A 168 12.59 3.59 -8.29
CA GLY A 168 11.89 4.87 -8.15
C GLY A 168 10.59 4.97 -8.92
N THR A 169 10.06 6.17 -9.03
CA THR A 169 8.79 6.43 -9.68
C THR A 169 8.96 6.56 -11.18
N LEU A 170 8.12 5.86 -11.91
CA LEU A 170 8.06 5.87 -13.38
C LEU A 170 6.67 6.25 -13.83
N VAL A 171 6.60 6.93 -14.96
CA VAL A 171 5.35 7.12 -15.69
C VAL A 171 5.21 5.98 -16.69
N HIS A 172 4.09 5.26 -16.63
CA HIS A 172 3.80 4.20 -17.60
C HIS A 172 3.42 4.84 -18.95
N GLU A 173 4.15 4.48 -20.02
CA GLU A 173 4.07 5.15 -21.31
C GLU A 173 2.66 5.16 -21.94
N ARG A 174 1.87 4.10 -21.75
CA ARG A 174 0.52 4.00 -22.34
C ARG A 174 -0.60 4.59 -21.49
N SER A 175 -0.48 4.55 -20.16
CA SER A 175 -1.58 4.92 -19.26
C SER A 175 -1.30 6.20 -18.47
N ALA A 176 -0.12 6.80 -18.62
CA ALA A 176 0.37 7.92 -17.79
C ALA A 176 0.31 7.65 -16.26
N ALA A 177 0.07 6.40 -15.85
CA ALA A 177 0.01 6.03 -14.46
C ALA A 177 1.40 6.08 -13.81
N LEU A 178 1.46 6.63 -12.59
CA LEU A 178 2.67 6.62 -11.78
C LEU A 178 2.85 5.23 -11.18
N LEU A 179 3.94 4.58 -11.55
CA LEU A 179 4.37 3.30 -10.98
C LEU A 179 5.56 3.53 -10.06
N SER A 180 5.45 3.07 -8.81
CA SER A 180 6.57 3.10 -7.87
C SER A 180 7.26 1.74 -7.84
N ARG A 181 8.54 1.71 -8.17
CA ARG A 181 9.39 0.52 -8.09
C ARG A 181 10.27 0.59 -6.85
N ARG A 182 10.18 -0.44 -6.01
CA ARG A 182 10.91 -0.54 -4.75
C ARG A 182 12.29 -1.17 -4.88
N GLY A 183 12.60 -1.69 -6.06
CA GLY A 183 13.89 -2.32 -6.37
C GLY A 183 14.22 -2.19 -7.85
N ILE A 184 15.26 -2.88 -8.27
CA ILE A 184 15.74 -2.93 -9.64
C ILE A 184 15.56 -4.32 -10.25
N ASP A 185 15.40 -4.41 -11.57
CA ASP A 185 15.52 -5.67 -12.29
C ASP A 185 16.88 -5.71 -13.01
N LEU A 186 17.65 -6.75 -12.75
CA LEU A 186 18.88 -7.06 -13.48
C LEU A 186 18.55 -8.00 -14.64
N GLU A 187 18.96 -7.65 -15.84
CA GLU A 187 18.92 -8.54 -17.00
C GLU A 187 20.13 -9.47 -16.98
N VAL A 188 19.87 -10.75 -17.03
CA VAL A 188 20.83 -11.82 -16.80
C VAL A 188 20.63 -12.96 -17.79
N GLU A 189 21.63 -13.85 -17.89
CA GLU A 189 21.46 -15.11 -18.63
C GLU A 189 20.48 -16.03 -17.89
N THR A 190 19.73 -16.81 -18.64
CA THR A 190 18.80 -17.80 -18.07
C THR A 190 19.58 -18.81 -17.22
N ARG A 191 19.04 -19.14 -16.03
CA ARG A 191 19.68 -20.01 -15.04
C ARG A 191 21.05 -19.53 -14.55
N ALA A 192 21.32 -18.23 -14.66
CA ALA A 192 22.52 -17.65 -14.06
C ALA A 192 22.54 -17.91 -12.54
N ASN A 193 23.71 -18.23 -12.00
CA ASN A 193 23.88 -18.40 -10.55
C ASN A 193 23.67 -17.07 -9.83
N VAL A 194 22.82 -17.08 -8.80
CA VAL A 194 22.50 -15.92 -7.98
C VAL A 194 23.09 -16.12 -6.59
N ALA A 195 23.79 -15.12 -6.08
CA ALA A 195 24.52 -15.17 -4.83
C ALA A 195 24.04 -14.10 -3.83
N ALA A 196 24.31 -14.33 -2.54
CA ALA A 196 24.05 -13.38 -1.48
C ALA A 196 24.91 -12.13 -1.63
N MET A 197 24.30 -10.96 -1.37
CA MET A 197 24.93 -9.65 -1.55
C MET A 197 25.86 -9.27 -0.39
N ALA A 198 25.57 -9.77 0.81
CA ALA A 198 26.31 -9.54 2.05
C ALA A 198 26.03 -10.68 3.04
N ASP A 199 26.78 -10.71 4.14
CA ASP A 199 26.57 -11.65 5.23
C ASP A 199 25.24 -11.39 5.93
N GLY A 200 24.55 -12.45 6.37
CA GLY A 200 23.27 -12.30 7.04
C GLY A 200 22.61 -13.62 7.43
N THR A 201 21.31 -13.55 7.69
CA THR A 201 20.49 -14.71 8.01
C THR A 201 19.27 -14.76 7.10
N VAL A 202 18.97 -15.90 6.53
CA VAL A 202 17.81 -16.11 5.67
C VAL A 202 16.52 -16.01 6.50
N ARG A 203 15.71 -14.99 6.27
CA ARG A 203 14.44 -14.79 6.97
C ARG A 203 13.27 -15.45 6.26
N TYR A 204 13.37 -15.55 4.94
CA TYR A 204 12.33 -16.13 4.11
C TYR A 204 12.96 -16.72 2.83
N ALA A 205 12.48 -17.88 2.42
CA ALA A 205 12.81 -18.50 1.14
C ALA A 205 11.53 -19.17 0.60
N GLY A 206 11.08 -18.76 -0.59
CA GLY A 206 9.86 -19.29 -1.20
C GLY A 206 9.13 -18.26 -2.08
N PRO A 207 7.85 -18.50 -2.43
CA PRO A 207 7.10 -17.67 -3.35
C PRO A 207 6.80 -16.29 -2.77
N ILE A 208 7.14 -15.23 -3.51
CA ILE A 208 6.85 -13.83 -3.17
C ILE A 208 5.79 -13.33 -4.15
N ARG A 209 4.68 -12.81 -3.62
CA ARG A 209 3.55 -12.34 -4.44
C ARG A 209 4.01 -11.34 -5.51
N GLY A 210 3.82 -11.71 -6.78
CA GLY A 210 4.18 -10.87 -7.93
C GLY A 210 5.65 -10.87 -8.33
N LEU A 211 6.49 -11.69 -7.66
CA LEU A 211 7.94 -11.76 -7.90
C LEU A 211 8.47 -13.20 -8.06
N ASP A 212 7.60 -14.18 -8.34
CA ASP A 212 7.94 -15.61 -8.39
C ASP A 212 8.59 -16.09 -7.08
N GLU A 213 9.57 -16.98 -7.10
CA GLU A 213 10.33 -17.38 -5.92
C GLU A 213 11.42 -16.38 -5.57
N GLY A 214 11.73 -16.27 -4.28
CA GLY A 214 12.76 -15.36 -3.80
C GLY A 214 13.19 -15.62 -2.37
N VAL A 215 14.24 -14.91 -1.98
CA VAL A 215 14.85 -14.98 -0.65
C VAL A 215 14.87 -13.58 -0.03
N ILE A 216 14.56 -13.50 1.26
CA ILE A 216 14.74 -12.31 2.09
C ILE A 216 15.84 -12.60 3.09
N ILE A 217 16.91 -11.82 3.07
CA ILE A 217 18.06 -11.96 3.95
C ILE A 217 18.12 -10.77 4.90
N ASP A 218 18.26 -11.05 6.17
CA ASP A 218 18.43 -10.08 7.26
C ASP A 218 19.91 -9.83 7.53
N HIS A 219 20.35 -8.58 7.41
CA HIS A 219 21.73 -8.15 7.59
C HIS A 219 21.92 -7.26 8.84
N GLY A 220 20.97 -7.28 9.79
CA GLY A 220 20.99 -6.41 10.97
C GLY A 220 20.17 -5.14 10.76
N ASP A 221 20.74 -4.09 10.20
CA ASP A 221 20.06 -2.80 10.00
C ASP A 221 19.22 -2.72 8.71
N TYR A 222 19.38 -3.68 7.82
CA TYR A 222 18.68 -3.72 6.53
C TYR A 222 18.33 -5.14 6.09
N TYR A 223 17.44 -5.25 5.12
CA TYR A 223 17.11 -6.49 4.42
C TYR A 223 17.47 -6.40 2.95
N THR A 224 17.87 -7.52 2.35
CA THR A 224 17.89 -7.67 0.90
C THR A 224 16.78 -8.64 0.48
N VAL A 225 16.07 -8.29 -0.58
CA VAL A 225 15.08 -9.15 -1.24
C VAL A 225 15.61 -9.46 -2.63
N ILE A 226 15.86 -10.74 -2.90
CA ILE A 226 16.32 -11.21 -4.20
C ILE A 226 15.27 -12.19 -4.70
N ALA A 227 14.64 -11.91 -5.83
CA ALA A 227 13.50 -12.68 -6.33
C ALA A 227 13.57 -12.91 -7.85
N LYS A 228 12.57 -13.60 -8.39
CA LYS A 228 12.54 -14.20 -9.72
C LYS A 228 13.60 -15.28 -9.85
N LEU A 229 13.70 -16.08 -8.79
CA LEU A 229 14.63 -17.18 -8.65
C LEU A 229 13.92 -18.51 -8.94
N ASP A 230 14.76 -19.53 -9.15
CA ASP A 230 14.42 -20.93 -9.25
C ASP A 230 15.48 -21.75 -8.51
N ASP A 231 15.17 -23.01 -8.15
CA ASP A 231 16.09 -23.92 -7.45
C ASP A 231 16.74 -23.27 -6.22
N LEU A 232 15.92 -22.76 -5.28
CA LEU A 232 16.42 -22.19 -4.03
C LEU A 232 17.16 -23.26 -3.20
N VAL A 233 18.40 -22.94 -2.80
CA VAL A 233 19.28 -23.90 -2.07
C VAL A 233 19.47 -23.52 -0.60
N VAL A 234 18.90 -22.42 -0.14
CA VAL A 234 19.11 -21.89 1.21
C VAL A 234 17.86 -22.10 2.07
N PRO A 235 17.95 -22.77 3.23
CA PRO A 235 16.83 -22.92 4.14
C PRO A 235 16.61 -21.65 4.98
N VAL A 236 15.36 -21.43 5.39
CA VAL A 236 15.00 -20.35 6.32
C VAL A 236 15.72 -20.54 7.66
N GLY A 237 16.26 -19.45 8.22
CA GLY A 237 16.99 -19.45 9.48
C GLY A 237 18.50 -19.73 9.33
N ALA A 238 19.00 -20.13 8.15
CA ALA A 238 20.41 -20.40 7.95
C ALA A 238 21.23 -19.11 7.91
N PRO A 239 22.45 -19.09 8.50
CA PRO A 239 23.42 -18.05 8.23
C PRO A 239 23.90 -18.18 6.79
N ILE A 240 24.14 -17.05 6.16
CA ILE A 240 24.63 -16.98 4.78
C ILE A 240 25.76 -15.96 4.70
N HIS A 241 26.78 -16.27 3.91
CA HIS A 241 27.88 -15.37 3.67
C HIS A 241 27.78 -14.71 2.30
N ARG A 242 28.39 -13.56 2.19
CA ARG A 242 28.53 -12.83 0.94
C ARG A 242 29.12 -13.71 -0.15
N GLY A 243 28.43 -13.82 -1.28
CA GLY A 243 28.86 -14.64 -2.41
C GLY A 243 28.35 -16.08 -2.37
N ASP A 244 27.72 -16.53 -1.28
CA ASP A 244 27.10 -17.85 -1.22
C ASP A 244 25.94 -17.96 -2.20
N ARG A 245 25.85 -19.09 -2.89
CA ARG A 245 24.79 -19.33 -3.85
C ARG A 245 23.44 -19.48 -3.15
N ILE A 246 22.42 -18.74 -3.59
CA ILE A 246 21.06 -18.80 -3.07
C ILE A 246 20.09 -19.51 -4.01
N GLY A 247 20.39 -19.57 -5.31
CA GLY A 247 19.57 -20.19 -6.32
C GLY A 247 20.03 -19.84 -7.73
N HIS A 248 19.11 -19.96 -8.68
CA HIS A 248 19.33 -19.57 -10.08
C HIS A 248 18.29 -18.53 -10.51
N ALA A 249 18.62 -17.76 -11.54
CA ALA A 249 17.62 -16.92 -12.21
C ALA A 249 16.57 -17.80 -12.88
N ALA A 250 15.28 -17.62 -12.56
CA ALA A 250 14.18 -18.38 -13.14
C ALA A 250 14.05 -18.13 -14.66
N ARG A 251 14.36 -16.91 -15.06
CA ARG A 251 14.32 -16.45 -16.46
C ARG A 251 15.53 -15.54 -16.71
N TYR A 252 15.37 -14.58 -17.59
CA TYR A 252 16.38 -13.59 -17.98
C TYR A 252 16.39 -12.34 -17.07
N ARG A 253 15.74 -12.38 -15.92
CA ARG A 253 15.68 -11.25 -14.96
C ARG A 253 15.72 -11.72 -13.52
N VAL A 254 16.50 -10.99 -12.73
CA VAL A 254 16.54 -11.10 -11.26
C VAL A 254 16.09 -9.79 -10.66
N TYR A 255 15.17 -9.84 -9.73
CA TYR A 255 14.72 -8.67 -8.96
C TYR A 255 15.59 -8.50 -7.71
N VAL A 256 16.01 -7.27 -7.45
CA VAL A 256 16.83 -6.92 -6.29
C VAL A 256 16.25 -5.70 -5.60
N GLU A 257 16.01 -5.81 -4.30
CA GLU A 257 15.53 -4.72 -3.47
C GLU A 257 16.34 -4.68 -2.18
N VAL A 258 16.67 -3.48 -1.72
CA VAL A 258 17.33 -3.23 -0.41
C VAL A 258 16.37 -2.40 0.42
N ARG A 259 16.07 -2.87 1.64
CA ARG A 259 15.20 -2.17 2.61
C ARG A 259 15.94 -1.89 3.88
N VAL A 260 15.95 -0.66 4.31
CA VAL A 260 16.46 -0.26 5.63
C VAL A 260 15.37 -0.48 6.68
N LYS A 261 15.73 -0.97 7.87
CA LYS A 261 14.79 -1.25 8.98
C LYS A 261 14.28 0.04 9.65
N LEU A 262 13.57 0.85 8.87
CA LEU A 262 12.86 2.06 9.32
C LEU A 262 11.41 1.95 8.86
N GLY A 263 10.48 2.48 9.65
CA GLY A 263 9.05 2.39 9.36
C GLY A 263 8.48 0.98 9.49
N ALA A 264 7.20 0.83 9.18
CA ALA A 264 6.50 -0.45 9.22
C ALA A 264 6.87 -1.29 7.98
N GLY A 265 7.77 -2.27 8.14
CA GLY A 265 8.16 -3.20 7.07
C GLY A 265 9.40 -2.81 6.28
N GLY A 266 10.13 -1.78 6.72
CA GLY A 266 11.36 -1.30 6.11
C GLY A 266 11.12 -0.40 4.89
N LEU A 267 11.97 0.61 4.76
CA LEU A 267 11.92 1.57 3.65
C LEU A 267 12.87 1.14 2.53
N PRO A 268 12.39 1.07 1.27
CA PRO A 268 13.21 0.70 0.13
C PRO A 268 14.15 1.85 -0.25
N ILE A 269 15.40 1.51 -0.56
CA ILE A 269 16.40 2.43 -1.11
C ILE A 269 16.92 1.90 -2.45
N ASP A 270 17.49 2.80 -3.26
CA ASP A 270 18.07 2.42 -4.55
C ASP A 270 19.26 1.48 -4.37
N PRO A 271 19.21 0.25 -4.88
CA PRO A 271 20.32 -0.68 -4.77
C PRO A 271 21.50 -0.34 -5.67
N GLU A 272 21.29 0.38 -6.78
CA GLU A 272 22.31 0.59 -7.81
C GLU A 272 23.57 1.30 -7.28
N PRO A 273 23.48 2.41 -6.51
CA PRO A 273 24.64 3.09 -5.96
C PRO A 273 25.32 2.34 -4.82
N LEU A 274 24.68 1.31 -4.25
CA LEU A 274 25.20 0.52 -3.12
C LEU A 274 26.11 -0.62 -3.58
N PHE A 275 26.10 -0.97 -4.85
CA PHE A 275 26.96 -2.02 -5.37
C PHE A 275 28.43 -1.59 -5.40
N GLU A 276 29.33 -2.56 -5.15
CA GLU A 276 30.76 -2.37 -5.36
C GLU A 276 31.05 -1.82 -6.75
N LYS A 277 31.83 -0.76 -6.79
CA LYS A 277 32.37 -0.27 -8.07
C LYS A 277 33.34 -1.30 -8.64
N PRO A 278 33.22 -1.67 -9.93
CA PRO A 278 34.17 -2.60 -10.52
C PRO A 278 35.58 -2.05 -10.34
N LYS A 279 36.46 -2.84 -9.67
CA LYS A 279 37.86 -2.49 -9.54
C LYS A 279 38.45 -2.29 -10.94
N LYS A 280 38.89 -1.08 -11.27
CA LYS A 280 39.65 -0.84 -12.49
C LYS A 280 40.83 -1.80 -12.49
N LYS A 281 40.91 -2.76 -13.45
CA LYS A 281 42.11 -3.53 -13.68
C LYS A 281 43.24 -2.55 -13.88
N PRO A 282 44.36 -2.67 -13.14
CA PRO A 282 45.57 -1.89 -13.47
C PRO A 282 45.98 -2.26 -14.90
N ARG A 283 46.20 -1.26 -15.72
CA ARG A 283 46.78 -1.40 -17.07
C ARG A 283 48.18 -1.88 -17.01
#